data_6c0c44ca2abfbbabe4a4faa1da1da83e
#
_entry.id   6c0c44ca2abfbbabe4a4faa1da1da83e
#
_cell.length_a   1.000
_cell.length_b   1.000
_cell.length_c   1.000
_cell.angle_alpha   90.00
_cell.angle_beta   90.00
_cell.angle_gamma   90.00
#
_symmetry.space_group_name_H-M   'P 1'
#
loop_
_entity.id
_entity.type
_entity.pdbx_description
1 polymer ?
#
loop_
_entity_poly.entity_id
_entity_poly.type
_entity_poly.pdbx_seq_one_letter_code
_entity_poly.pdbx_strand_id
1 'polypeptide(L)'
;MKVALVVNPFATRVSEEGLADVRAELNRVAQLDVLLTEHPGHAAELVAGACRAGADAVVVFSGDGGFNEALNGLEGDVPIGFLPGGGTSVLPRALGIPHDPVAAASQVAVTTL
;
A
#
# COMPACT_ATOMS: atom_id res chain seq x y z
N MET A 1 16.44 2.01 -2.36
CA MET A 1 15.37 1.47 -1.50
C MET A 1 14.31 0.81 -2.38
N LYS A 2 13.94 -0.40 -2.04
CA LYS A 2 12.92 -1.16 -2.76
C LYS A 2 11.61 -1.14 -1.99
N VAL A 3 10.53 -0.68 -2.64
CA VAL A 3 9.20 -0.62 -2.04
C VAL A 3 8.25 -1.47 -2.88
N ALA A 4 7.53 -2.37 -2.22
CA ALA A 4 6.45 -3.11 -2.85
C ALA A 4 5.13 -2.35 -2.63
N LEU A 5 4.46 -2.00 -3.72
CA LEU A 5 3.14 -1.35 -3.68
C LEU A 5 2.09 -2.42 -3.99
N VAL A 6 1.37 -2.85 -2.97
CA VAL A 6 0.30 -3.84 -3.09
C VAL A 6 -1.02 -3.11 -3.29
N VAL A 7 -1.68 -3.35 -4.41
CA VAL A 7 -2.87 -2.59 -4.83
C VAL A 7 -4.05 -3.52 -4.99
N ASN A 8 -5.18 -3.15 -4.39
CA ASN A 8 -6.46 -3.78 -4.70
C ASN A 8 -7.17 -2.93 -5.77
N PRO A 9 -7.16 -3.34 -7.05
CA PRO A 9 -7.74 -2.54 -8.12
C PRO A 9 -9.27 -2.49 -8.06
N PHE A 10 -9.90 -3.31 -7.24
CA PHE A 10 -11.35 -3.36 -7.07
C PHE A 10 -11.85 -2.48 -5.92
N ALA A 11 -10.96 -1.88 -5.14
CA ALA A 11 -11.35 -0.98 -4.06
C ALA A 11 -11.98 0.30 -4.63
N THR A 12 -12.97 0.85 -3.92
CA THR A 12 -13.82 1.93 -4.41
C THR A 12 -13.07 3.17 -4.90
N ARG A 13 -11.98 3.54 -4.25
CA ARG A 13 -11.22 4.77 -4.55
C ARG A 13 -9.94 4.52 -5.35
N VAL A 14 -9.68 3.29 -5.71
CA VAL A 14 -8.52 2.95 -6.54
C VAL A 14 -8.93 3.07 -8.00
N SER A 15 -8.34 4.03 -8.71
CA SER A 15 -8.53 4.22 -10.14
C SER A 15 -7.18 4.15 -10.85
N GLU A 16 -7.20 3.97 -12.16
CA GLU A 16 -5.95 3.97 -12.95
C GLU A 16 -5.22 5.29 -12.81
N GLU A 17 -5.95 6.41 -12.84
CA GLU A 17 -5.39 7.74 -12.69
C GLU A 17 -4.80 7.94 -11.30
N GLY A 18 -5.55 7.56 -10.25
CA GLY A 18 -5.07 7.64 -8.88
C GLY A 18 -3.85 6.78 -8.63
N LEU A 19 -3.84 5.57 -9.20
CA LEU A 19 -2.68 4.69 -9.11
C LEU A 19 -1.45 5.30 -9.81
N ALA A 20 -1.63 5.91 -10.98
CA ALA A 20 -0.54 6.58 -11.68
C ALA A 20 0.05 7.72 -10.85
N ASP A 21 -0.79 8.52 -10.18
CA ASP A 21 -0.35 9.61 -9.32
C ASP A 21 0.40 9.09 -8.09
N VAL A 22 -0.09 8.03 -7.46
CA VAL A 22 0.57 7.38 -6.33
C VAL A 22 1.93 6.83 -6.73
N ARG A 23 1.99 6.16 -7.88
CA ARG A 23 3.25 5.61 -8.40
C ARG A 23 4.28 6.71 -8.67
N ALA A 24 3.84 7.81 -9.28
CA ALA A 24 4.73 8.94 -9.56
C ALA A 24 5.32 9.52 -8.27
N GLU A 25 4.50 9.64 -7.23
CA GLU A 25 4.95 10.18 -5.95
C GLU A 25 5.94 9.24 -5.25
N LEU A 26 5.64 7.94 -5.21
CA LEU A 26 6.53 6.96 -4.58
C LEU A 26 7.81 6.72 -5.39
N ASN A 27 7.76 6.77 -6.70
CA ASN A 27 8.94 6.61 -7.57
C ASN A 27 9.96 7.72 -7.40
N ARG A 28 9.57 8.86 -6.85
CA ARG A 28 10.52 9.95 -6.57
C ARG A 28 11.56 9.55 -5.54
N VAL A 29 11.25 8.61 -4.66
CA VAL A 29 12.06 8.30 -3.48
C VAL A 29 12.45 6.82 -3.37
N ALA A 30 11.89 5.96 -4.21
CA ALA A 30 12.12 4.52 -4.10
C ALA A 30 12.03 3.83 -5.47
N GLN A 31 12.63 2.65 -5.54
CA GLN A 31 12.41 1.71 -6.63
C GLN A 31 11.14 0.93 -6.31
N LEU A 32 10.14 1.03 -7.17
CA LEU A 32 8.79 0.55 -6.90
C LEU A 32 8.50 -0.73 -7.67
N ASP A 33 7.94 -1.71 -6.97
CA ASP A 33 7.39 -2.93 -7.52
C ASP A 33 5.89 -2.94 -7.26
N VAL A 34 5.07 -2.88 -8.32
CA VAL A 34 3.61 -2.78 -8.20
C VAL A 34 2.98 -4.16 -8.33
N LEU A 35 2.27 -4.58 -7.29
CA LEU A 35 1.66 -5.90 -7.20
C LEU A 35 0.14 -5.74 -7.05
N LEU A 36 -0.62 -6.26 -8.02
CA LEU A 36 -2.08 -6.16 -8.02
C LEU A 36 -2.71 -7.40 -7.41
N THR A 37 -3.66 -7.21 -6.49
CA THR A 37 -4.43 -8.34 -5.95
C THR A 37 -5.44 -8.81 -6.98
N GLU A 38 -5.69 -10.13 -7.03
CA GLU A 38 -6.60 -10.74 -7.99
C GLU A 38 -7.80 -11.43 -7.33
N HIS A 39 -7.72 -11.71 -6.02
CA HIS A 39 -8.75 -12.42 -5.27
C HIS A 39 -8.65 -12.14 -3.77
N PRO A 40 -9.68 -12.45 -2.98
CA PRO A 40 -9.59 -12.35 -1.52
C PRO A 40 -8.43 -13.19 -0.97
N GLY A 41 -7.72 -12.65 0.02
CA GLY A 41 -6.54 -13.29 0.61
C GLY A 41 -5.24 -13.07 -0.14
N HIS A 42 -5.29 -12.57 -1.37
CA HIS A 42 -4.10 -12.38 -2.20
C HIS A 42 -3.14 -11.32 -1.62
N ALA A 43 -3.68 -10.31 -0.94
CA ALA A 43 -2.84 -9.25 -0.34
C ALA A 43 -1.84 -9.82 0.66
N ALA A 44 -2.24 -10.76 1.51
CA ALA A 44 -1.34 -11.41 2.46
C ALA A 44 -0.23 -12.17 1.75
N GLU A 45 -0.54 -12.89 0.69
CA GLU A 45 0.44 -13.63 -0.10
C GLU A 45 1.46 -12.69 -0.76
N LEU A 46 0.99 -11.58 -1.33
CA LEU A 46 1.84 -10.59 -1.98
C LEU A 46 2.76 -9.89 -0.98
N VAL A 47 2.25 -9.54 0.18
CA VAL A 47 3.05 -8.91 1.25
C VAL A 47 4.12 -9.88 1.75
N ALA A 48 3.76 -11.13 2.03
CA ALA A 48 4.71 -12.13 2.47
C ALA A 48 5.81 -12.36 1.42
N GLY A 49 5.42 -12.46 0.15
CA GLY A 49 6.36 -12.61 -0.95
C GLY A 49 7.32 -11.42 -1.08
N ALA A 50 6.81 -10.21 -0.90
CA ALA A 50 7.63 -9.00 -0.94
C ALA A 50 8.64 -8.96 0.21
N CYS A 51 8.23 -9.35 1.41
CA CYS A 51 9.13 -9.43 2.57
C CYS A 51 10.26 -10.43 2.31
N ARG A 52 9.92 -11.60 1.79
CA ARG A 52 10.92 -12.64 1.46
C ARG A 52 11.86 -12.22 0.34
N ALA A 53 11.37 -11.43 -0.60
CA ALA A 53 12.16 -10.93 -1.72
C ALA A 53 13.08 -9.77 -1.33
N GLY A 54 13.05 -9.32 -0.10
CA GLY A 54 13.94 -8.29 0.41
C GLY A 54 13.46 -6.87 0.23
N ALA A 55 12.13 -6.66 0.15
CA ALA A 55 11.57 -5.32 0.12
C ALA A 55 11.96 -4.54 1.38
N ASP A 56 12.34 -3.29 1.23
CA ASP A 56 12.70 -2.42 2.35
C ASP A 56 11.45 -1.88 3.05
N ALA A 57 10.34 -1.78 2.32
CA ALA A 57 9.05 -1.37 2.86
C ALA A 57 7.93 -1.90 1.97
N VAL A 58 6.73 -2.03 2.55
CA VAL A 58 5.52 -2.40 1.83
C VAL A 58 4.50 -1.27 1.98
N VAL A 59 3.90 -0.85 0.87
CA VAL A 59 2.81 0.13 0.88
C VAL A 59 1.57 -0.54 0.31
N VAL A 60 0.45 -0.43 1.01
CA VAL A 60 -0.81 -1.06 0.61
C VAL A 60 -1.81 0.01 0.20
N PHE A 61 -2.27 -0.05 -1.05
CA PHE A 61 -3.28 0.84 -1.60
C PHE A 61 -4.59 0.04 -1.75
N SER A 62 -5.48 0.17 -0.77
CA SER A 62 -6.67 -0.66 -0.67
C SER A 62 -7.68 -0.04 0.30
N GLY A 63 -8.78 -0.74 0.55
CA GLY A 63 -9.70 -0.44 1.63
C GLY A 63 -9.30 -1.14 2.93
N ASP A 64 -10.13 -0.99 3.97
CA ASP A 64 -9.81 -1.51 5.32
C ASP A 64 -9.62 -3.03 5.34
N GLY A 65 -10.44 -3.77 4.59
CA GLY A 65 -10.32 -5.22 4.50
C GLY A 65 -8.98 -5.65 3.92
N GLY A 66 -8.52 -4.96 2.88
CA GLY A 66 -7.22 -5.22 2.26
C GLY A 66 -6.05 -4.89 3.19
N PHE A 67 -6.18 -3.85 4.01
CA PHE A 67 -5.16 -3.52 5.01
C PHE A 67 -5.04 -4.63 6.04
N ASN A 68 -6.17 -5.16 6.54
CA ASN A 68 -6.17 -6.26 7.51
C ASN A 68 -5.55 -7.52 6.92
N GLU A 69 -5.88 -7.87 5.68
CA GLU A 69 -5.26 -9.00 4.98
C GLU A 69 -3.75 -8.81 4.84
N ALA A 70 -3.32 -7.62 4.44
CA ALA A 70 -1.91 -7.31 4.24
C ALA A 70 -1.12 -7.49 5.53
N LEU A 71 -1.66 -7.06 6.67
CA LEU A 71 -1.01 -7.22 7.97
C LEU A 71 -0.74 -8.69 8.30
N ASN A 72 -1.59 -9.61 7.88
CA ASN A 72 -1.40 -11.05 8.10
C ASN A 72 -0.22 -11.61 7.29
N GLY A 73 0.21 -10.92 6.26
CA GLY A 73 1.35 -11.34 5.44
C GLY A 73 2.70 -10.78 5.89
N LEU A 74 2.72 -9.86 6.85
CA LEU A 74 3.96 -9.24 7.29
C LEU A 74 4.91 -10.27 7.90
N GLU A 75 6.18 -10.21 7.48
CA GLU A 75 7.25 -11.05 8.01
C GLU A 75 8.43 -10.17 8.39
N GLY A 76 9.05 -10.45 9.53
CA GLY A 76 10.19 -9.69 10.02
C GLY A 76 9.82 -8.27 10.44
N ASP A 77 10.74 -7.35 10.26
CA ASP A 77 10.61 -5.96 10.69
C ASP A 77 10.34 -4.99 9.50
N VAL A 78 9.80 -5.49 8.40
CA VAL A 78 9.55 -4.66 7.22
C VAL A 78 8.47 -3.64 7.54
N PRO A 79 8.75 -2.32 7.38
CA PRO A 79 7.74 -1.30 7.59
C PRO A 79 6.60 -1.41 6.61
N ILE A 80 5.38 -1.11 7.07
CA ILE A 80 4.20 -1.10 6.22
C ILE A 80 3.49 0.25 6.29
N GLY A 81 3.13 0.78 5.13
CA GLY A 81 2.34 2.00 5.01
C GLY A 81 1.01 1.70 4.33
N PHE A 82 0.01 2.51 4.64
CA PHE A 82 -1.34 2.35 4.09
C PHE A 82 -1.76 3.59 3.31
N LEU A 83 -2.30 3.37 2.11
CA LEU A 83 -2.93 4.41 1.31
C LEU A 83 -4.41 4.10 1.19
N PRO A 84 -5.30 5.04 1.56
CA PRO A 84 -6.74 4.78 1.57
C PRO A 84 -7.27 4.65 0.14
N GLY A 85 -7.78 3.45 -0.19
CA GLY A 85 -8.40 3.15 -1.47
C GLY A 85 -9.87 2.77 -1.36
N GLY A 86 -10.46 2.85 -0.16
CA GLY A 86 -11.85 2.54 0.08
C GLY A 86 -12.71 3.79 0.30
N GLY A 87 -14.03 3.66 0.09
CA GLY A 87 -14.96 4.76 0.31
C GLY A 87 -15.11 5.16 1.78
N THR A 88 -14.89 4.20 2.69
CA THR A 88 -14.95 4.41 4.14
C THR A 88 -13.77 3.71 4.77
N SER A 89 -12.63 4.37 4.82
CA SER A 89 -11.40 3.79 5.34
C SER A 89 -11.28 4.05 6.84
N VAL A 90 -11.69 3.08 7.65
CA VAL A 90 -11.67 3.18 9.12
C VAL A 90 -10.25 3.08 9.66
N LEU A 91 -9.49 2.09 9.20
CA LEU A 91 -8.13 1.85 9.70
C LEU A 91 -7.19 3.02 9.42
N PRO A 92 -7.09 3.58 8.19
CA PRO A 92 -6.28 4.77 7.96
C PRO A 92 -6.69 5.97 8.80
N ARG A 93 -7.99 6.19 9.01
CA ARG A 93 -8.46 7.28 9.87
C ARG A 93 -8.01 7.10 11.32
N ALA A 94 -8.12 5.89 11.84
CA ALA A 94 -7.70 5.58 13.20
C ALA A 94 -6.20 5.80 13.40
N LEU A 95 -5.40 5.60 12.36
CA LEU A 95 -3.96 5.82 12.36
C LEU A 95 -3.57 7.26 12.01
N GLY A 96 -4.52 8.13 11.70
CA GLY A 96 -4.24 9.51 11.34
C GLY A 96 -3.70 9.72 9.93
N ILE A 97 -3.89 8.75 9.05
CA ILE A 97 -3.44 8.84 7.65
C ILE A 97 -4.42 9.68 6.83
N PRO A 98 -3.94 10.62 5.97
CA PRO A 98 -4.83 11.38 5.10
C PRO A 98 -5.72 10.48 4.24
N HIS A 99 -6.98 10.90 4.05
CA HIS A 99 -7.95 10.09 3.30
C HIS A 99 -7.74 10.17 1.78
N ASP A 100 -7.12 11.24 1.28
CA ASP A 100 -6.75 11.37 -0.13
C ASP A 100 -5.54 10.48 -0.42
N PRO A 101 -5.62 9.54 -1.38
CA PRO A 101 -4.51 8.63 -1.68
C PRO A 101 -3.21 9.35 -2.08
N VAL A 102 -3.29 10.42 -2.84
CA VAL A 102 -2.09 11.15 -3.28
C VAL A 102 -1.42 11.86 -2.12
N ALA A 103 -2.20 12.52 -1.24
CA ALA A 103 -1.66 13.15 -0.04
C ALA A 103 -1.05 12.12 0.91
N ALA A 104 -1.71 10.95 1.05
CA ALA A 104 -1.18 9.84 1.86
C ALA A 104 0.13 9.30 1.28
N ALA A 105 0.24 9.20 -0.04
CA ALA A 105 1.47 8.75 -0.70
C ALA A 105 2.64 9.69 -0.43
N SER A 106 2.41 11.00 -0.47
CA SER A 106 3.43 12.00 -0.13
C SER A 106 3.90 11.85 1.31
N GLN A 107 2.98 11.63 2.24
CA GLN A 107 3.30 11.42 3.65
C GLN A 107 4.09 10.13 3.85
N VAL A 108 3.71 9.05 3.20
CA VAL A 108 4.44 7.77 3.28
C VAL A 108 5.84 7.92 2.71
N ALA A 109 6.01 8.61 1.59
CA ALA A 109 7.31 8.85 0.99
C ALA A 109 8.25 9.59 1.93
N VAL A 110 7.73 10.55 2.70
CA VAL A 110 8.52 11.29 3.70
C VAL A 110 8.80 10.44 4.93
N THR A 111 7.83 9.66 5.40
CA THR A 111 7.92 8.90 6.64
C THR A 111 8.76 7.64 6.51
N THR A 112 8.69 6.96 5.36
CA THR A 112 9.34 5.66 5.13
C THR A 112 10.85 5.81 4.85
N LEU A 113 11.26 6.96 4.42
CA LEU A 113 12.66 7.25 4.08
C LEU A 113 13.40 7.95 5.21
#